data_d09f57d1392a437b454af7bb91b4fbde
#
_entry.id   d09f57d1392a437b454af7bb91b4fbde
#
_cell.length_a   1.000
_cell.length_b   1.000
_cell.length_c   1.000
_cell.angle_alpha   90.00
_cell.angle_beta   90.00
_cell.angle_gamma   90.00
#
_symmetry.space_group_name_H-M   'P 1'
#
loop_
_entity.id
_entity.type
_entity.pdbx_description
1 polymer ?
#
loop_
_entity_poly.entity_id
_entity_poly.type
_entity_poly.pdbx_seq_one_letter_code
_entity_poly.pdbx_strand_id
1 'polypeptide(L)'
;MKIRHILYWFLPTLIVVSTLGIHGFEYLWTGNAESEYGSLFNSFYWTIVTVATVGFGDLSPETYWGRIFTIFVIIGGVLNYSLIVSTLTNKVGEYRSSQEKGLDPVKKQGHILVCSDDPAWMSKILGQNQQLVRERKIVLISPSTQHPLLTTEYNDVNWVAGDPQQVETLHKAAATSAHTAYVYFKNSNQGLITVLQLETLSKGELITLAQYVGSDFRKFFADVGCDHALNPYDLYVPMMLQAFRSQGGPSWIRGVVHQSQEHQLETKPLPVKFVGKTWIEYVHATKRSTGHMPLGIVMEEVVLINPSSEHVLRRDNQVIQLQSVAGRKGGDLEEHGIEVLGMDDIRIEGHLLINSDNPIFIRRMLRELSRGELGDHIVVPVSYTHLTLPTKRIV
;
A
#
# COMPACT_ATOMS: atom_id res chain seq x y z
N MET A 1 4.36 23.81 -28.42
CA MET A 1 2.95 24.00 -28.84
C MET A 1 2.76 24.08 -30.36
N LYS A 2 3.66 24.70 -31.16
CA LYS A 2 3.50 24.84 -32.61
C LYS A 2 3.58 23.53 -33.44
N ILE A 3 4.47 22.60 -33.09
CA ILE A 3 4.68 21.34 -33.84
C ILE A 3 3.44 20.43 -33.76
N ARG A 4 2.71 20.42 -32.67
CA ARG A 4 1.53 19.58 -32.46
C ARG A 4 0.37 19.96 -33.40
N HIS A 5 0.17 21.24 -33.66
CA HIS A 5 -0.86 21.71 -34.60
C HIS A 5 -0.51 21.36 -36.04
N ILE A 6 0.77 21.44 -36.42
CA ILE A 6 1.24 21.05 -37.76
C ILE A 6 0.93 19.57 -38.00
N LEU A 7 1.17 18.72 -37.03
CA LEU A 7 0.95 17.27 -37.13
C LEU A 7 -0.54 16.91 -37.37
N TYR A 8 -1.45 17.60 -36.64
CA TYR A 8 -2.91 17.35 -36.80
C TYR A 8 -3.45 17.73 -38.19
N TRP A 9 -2.88 18.77 -38.82
CA TRP A 9 -3.34 19.24 -40.10
C TRP A 9 -2.61 18.60 -41.27
N PHE A 10 -1.46 17.95 -41.03
CA PHE A 10 -0.65 17.37 -42.11
C PHE A 10 -1.37 16.23 -42.85
N LEU A 11 -2.00 15.29 -42.14
CA LEU A 11 -2.72 14.17 -42.74
C LEU A 11 -3.95 14.61 -43.54
N PRO A 12 -4.87 15.44 -43.01
CA PRO A 12 -5.99 15.95 -43.78
C PRO A 12 -5.52 16.75 -45.03
N THR A 13 -4.49 17.57 -44.88
CA THR A 13 -3.94 18.33 -46.01
C THR A 13 -3.34 17.40 -47.05
N LEU A 14 -2.57 16.39 -46.65
CA LEU A 14 -2.01 15.40 -47.57
C LEU A 14 -3.12 14.67 -48.33
N ILE A 15 -4.19 14.25 -47.67
CA ILE A 15 -5.33 13.57 -48.31
C ILE A 15 -5.98 14.50 -49.32
N VAL A 16 -6.30 15.74 -48.97
CA VAL A 16 -6.94 16.69 -49.89
C VAL A 16 -6.06 17.00 -51.08
N VAL A 17 -4.78 17.32 -50.83
CA VAL A 17 -3.82 17.63 -51.91
C VAL A 17 -3.59 16.44 -52.81
N SER A 18 -3.47 15.22 -52.25
CA SER A 18 -3.27 14.01 -53.06
C SER A 18 -4.50 13.65 -53.89
N THR A 19 -5.72 13.79 -53.34
CA THR A 19 -6.97 13.55 -54.06
C THR A 19 -7.13 14.52 -55.21
N LEU A 20 -6.97 15.81 -54.98
CA LEU A 20 -7.11 16.84 -56.00
C LEU A 20 -5.98 16.76 -57.05
N GLY A 21 -4.75 16.45 -56.62
CA GLY A 21 -3.60 16.32 -57.48
C GLY A 21 -3.72 15.15 -58.44
N ILE A 22 -4.07 13.95 -57.98
CA ILE A 22 -4.23 12.79 -58.87
C ILE A 22 -5.42 12.98 -59.84
N HIS A 23 -6.54 13.52 -59.34
CA HIS A 23 -7.67 13.89 -60.18
C HIS A 23 -7.26 14.89 -61.27
N GLY A 24 -6.45 15.90 -60.91
CA GLY A 24 -5.93 16.89 -61.85
C GLY A 24 -5.03 16.28 -62.91
N PHE A 25 -4.07 15.43 -62.55
CA PHE A 25 -3.10 14.84 -63.49
C PHE A 25 -3.70 13.76 -64.35
N GLU A 26 -4.63 12.92 -63.88
CA GLU A 26 -5.17 11.78 -64.64
C GLU A 26 -6.46 12.09 -65.34
N TYR A 27 -7.21 13.12 -65.01
CA TYR A 27 -8.48 13.46 -65.59
C TYR A 27 -8.45 14.85 -66.24
N LEU A 28 -8.21 15.92 -65.50
CA LEU A 28 -8.34 17.28 -66.01
C LEU A 28 -7.27 17.66 -67.02
N TRP A 29 -6.01 17.22 -66.84
CA TRP A 29 -4.91 17.56 -67.79
C TRP A 29 -4.95 16.72 -69.04
N THR A 30 -5.33 15.46 -68.97
CA THR A 30 -5.37 14.57 -70.15
C THR A 30 -6.62 14.76 -70.95
N GLY A 31 -7.69 15.32 -70.38
CA GLY A 31 -9.00 15.43 -71.06
C GLY A 31 -9.63 14.05 -71.35
N ASN A 32 -9.12 12.97 -70.72
CA ASN A 32 -9.59 11.61 -70.91
C ASN A 32 -10.91 11.38 -70.16
N ALA A 33 -12.03 11.46 -70.85
CA ALA A 33 -13.37 11.28 -70.29
C ALA A 33 -13.62 9.85 -69.75
N GLU A 34 -12.82 8.86 -70.22
CA GLU A 34 -12.91 7.46 -69.75
C GLU A 34 -12.00 7.14 -68.56
N SER A 35 -11.23 8.10 -68.07
CA SER A 35 -10.37 7.90 -66.92
C SER A 35 -11.18 7.55 -65.68
N GLU A 36 -10.79 6.47 -64.97
CA GLU A 36 -11.39 6.07 -63.72
C GLU A 36 -11.24 7.16 -62.64
N TYR A 37 -10.24 8.03 -62.74
CA TYR A 37 -10.03 9.21 -61.92
C TYR A 37 -10.94 10.40 -62.20
N GLY A 38 -11.84 10.28 -63.20
CA GLY A 38 -12.90 11.25 -63.47
C GLY A 38 -13.88 11.41 -62.30
N SER A 39 -14.03 10.39 -61.47
CA SER A 39 -14.71 10.47 -60.18
C SER A 39 -13.78 10.95 -59.08
N LEU A 40 -14.15 12.05 -58.39
CA LEU A 40 -13.44 12.51 -57.17
C LEU A 40 -13.45 11.43 -56.07
N PHE A 41 -14.49 10.59 -56.04
CA PHE A 41 -14.55 9.48 -55.10
C PHE A 41 -13.46 8.44 -55.37
N ASN A 42 -13.21 8.07 -56.62
CA ASN A 42 -12.14 7.14 -56.98
C ASN A 42 -10.76 7.72 -56.67
N SER A 43 -10.55 9.01 -56.95
CA SER A 43 -9.33 9.72 -56.60
C SER A 43 -9.10 9.77 -55.07
N PHE A 44 -10.17 9.98 -54.33
CA PHE A 44 -10.12 9.94 -52.85
C PHE A 44 -9.84 8.51 -52.33
N TYR A 45 -10.54 7.52 -52.86
CA TYR A 45 -10.31 6.10 -52.52
C TYR A 45 -8.87 5.69 -52.79
N TRP A 46 -8.35 5.98 -53.98
CA TRP A 46 -6.96 5.74 -54.35
C TRP A 46 -5.99 6.41 -53.35
N THR A 47 -6.25 7.67 -53.01
CA THR A 47 -5.42 8.41 -52.06
C THR A 47 -5.39 7.71 -50.69
N ILE A 48 -6.54 7.29 -50.17
CA ILE A 48 -6.60 6.59 -48.87
C ILE A 48 -5.83 5.28 -48.95
N VAL A 49 -6.05 4.46 -49.99
CA VAL A 49 -5.39 3.16 -50.19
C VAL A 49 -3.86 3.33 -50.30
N THR A 50 -3.42 4.39 -50.97
CA THR A 50 -1.99 4.68 -51.18
C THR A 50 -1.34 5.24 -49.91
N VAL A 51 -1.96 6.22 -49.24
CA VAL A 51 -1.44 6.83 -47.99
C VAL A 51 -1.47 5.83 -46.84
N ALA A 52 -2.46 4.95 -46.79
CA ALA A 52 -2.54 3.86 -45.81
C ALA A 52 -1.59 2.70 -46.12
N THR A 53 -0.80 2.75 -47.18
CA THR A 53 0.15 1.73 -47.64
C THR A 53 -0.50 0.36 -47.92
N VAL A 54 -1.77 0.32 -48.24
CA VAL A 54 -2.51 -0.90 -48.60
C VAL A 54 -2.20 -1.30 -50.05
N GLY A 55 -2.35 -0.38 -51.02
CA GLY A 55 -1.95 -0.53 -52.41
C GLY A 55 -2.62 -1.70 -53.13
N PHE A 56 -3.96 -1.76 -53.18
CA PHE A 56 -4.68 -2.83 -53.91
C PHE A 56 -4.30 -2.96 -55.39
N GLY A 57 -3.87 -1.87 -56.03
CA GLY A 57 -3.46 -1.87 -57.43
C GLY A 57 -4.63 -1.90 -58.41
N ASP A 58 -5.84 -1.77 -57.92
CA ASP A 58 -7.09 -1.67 -58.73
C ASP A 58 -7.19 -0.34 -59.46
N LEU A 59 -6.69 0.73 -58.88
CA LEU A 59 -6.52 2.05 -59.49
C LEU A 59 -5.02 2.40 -59.51
N SER A 60 -4.46 2.68 -60.71
CA SER A 60 -3.05 3.03 -60.88
C SER A 60 -2.90 4.21 -61.85
N PRO A 61 -2.10 5.23 -61.55
CA PRO A 61 -1.85 6.34 -62.45
C PRO A 61 -1.19 5.87 -63.75
N GLU A 62 -1.73 6.29 -64.88
CA GLU A 62 -1.24 5.94 -66.24
C GLU A 62 -0.33 7.02 -66.77
N THR A 63 -0.58 8.27 -66.39
CA THR A 63 0.19 9.40 -66.90
C THR A 63 1.59 9.49 -66.28
N TYR A 64 2.54 10.04 -67.07
CA TYR A 64 3.90 10.26 -66.55
C TYR A 64 3.91 11.18 -65.33
N TRP A 65 3.16 12.27 -65.33
CA TRP A 65 3.08 13.22 -64.23
C TRP A 65 2.30 12.66 -63.04
N GLY A 66 1.26 11.90 -63.28
CA GLY A 66 0.54 11.17 -62.22
C GLY A 66 1.43 10.17 -61.49
N ARG A 67 2.30 9.44 -62.21
CA ARG A 67 3.29 8.52 -61.58
C ARG A 67 4.33 9.24 -60.74
N ILE A 68 4.87 10.36 -61.23
CA ILE A 68 5.80 11.19 -60.46
C ILE A 68 5.10 11.71 -59.18
N PHE A 69 3.89 12.24 -59.33
CA PHE A 69 3.10 12.73 -58.21
C PHE A 69 2.84 11.63 -57.18
N THR A 70 2.54 10.41 -57.61
CA THR A 70 2.35 9.23 -56.77
C THR A 70 3.57 8.94 -55.88
N ILE A 71 4.79 9.08 -56.44
CA ILE A 71 6.02 8.89 -55.64
C ILE A 71 6.05 9.87 -54.45
N PHE A 72 5.70 11.14 -54.66
CA PHE A 72 5.63 12.13 -53.58
C PHE A 72 4.53 11.81 -52.58
N VAL A 73 3.36 11.33 -53.02
CA VAL A 73 2.25 10.91 -52.14
C VAL A 73 2.68 9.73 -51.29
N ILE A 74 3.35 8.73 -51.83
CA ILE A 74 3.86 7.57 -51.09
C ILE A 74 4.87 8.01 -50.03
N ILE A 75 5.85 8.85 -50.41
CA ILE A 75 6.85 9.37 -49.47
C ILE A 75 6.15 10.16 -48.34
N GLY A 76 5.20 11.04 -48.69
CA GLY A 76 4.42 11.80 -47.72
C GLY A 76 3.58 10.91 -46.79
N GLY A 77 2.99 9.86 -47.31
CA GLY A 77 2.24 8.86 -46.54
C GLY A 77 3.12 8.12 -45.52
N VAL A 78 4.28 7.62 -45.96
CA VAL A 78 5.23 6.92 -45.07
C VAL A 78 5.76 7.85 -43.97
N LEU A 79 6.11 9.09 -44.32
CA LEU A 79 6.55 10.08 -43.35
C LEU A 79 5.45 10.39 -42.31
N ASN A 80 4.19 10.54 -42.79
CA ASN A 80 3.06 10.78 -41.91
C ASN A 80 2.82 9.62 -40.96
N TYR A 81 2.81 8.38 -41.46
CA TYR A 81 2.68 7.19 -40.62
C TYR A 81 3.75 7.12 -39.54
N SER A 82 5.01 7.35 -39.93
CA SER A 82 6.14 7.37 -38.97
C SER A 82 5.98 8.42 -37.87
N LEU A 83 5.48 9.61 -38.20
CA LEU A 83 5.19 10.68 -37.24
C LEU A 83 4.05 10.32 -36.28
N ILE A 84 2.99 9.68 -36.79
CA ILE A 84 1.87 9.21 -35.94
C ILE A 84 2.36 8.16 -34.95
N VAL A 85 3.07 7.12 -35.41
CA VAL A 85 3.61 6.05 -34.56
C VAL A 85 4.57 6.63 -33.53
N SER A 86 5.50 7.49 -33.94
CA SER A 86 6.43 8.14 -33.00
C SER A 86 5.71 8.94 -31.91
N THR A 87 4.67 9.70 -32.30
CA THR A 87 3.90 10.50 -31.35
C THR A 87 3.13 9.63 -30.34
N LEU A 88 2.54 8.53 -30.81
CA LEU A 88 1.85 7.57 -29.96
C LEU A 88 2.83 6.88 -28.98
N THR A 89 3.97 6.41 -29.52
CA THR A 89 5.00 5.76 -28.70
C THR A 89 5.55 6.71 -27.63
N ASN A 90 5.83 7.96 -28.00
CA ASN A 90 6.31 8.96 -27.03
C ASN A 90 5.28 9.25 -25.94
N LYS A 91 3.99 9.40 -26.29
CA LYS A 91 2.92 9.61 -25.29
C LYS A 91 2.76 8.43 -24.33
N VAL A 92 2.82 7.20 -24.85
CA VAL A 92 2.78 6.00 -24.02
C VAL A 92 4.02 5.93 -23.14
N GLY A 93 5.19 6.27 -23.67
CA GLY A 93 6.45 6.34 -22.92
C GLY A 93 6.41 7.41 -21.83
N GLU A 94 5.95 8.61 -22.11
CA GLU A 94 5.76 9.68 -21.12
C GLU A 94 4.79 9.26 -20.01
N TYR A 95 3.65 8.66 -20.38
CA TYR A 95 2.66 8.18 -19.39
C TYR A 95 3.25 7.10 -18.47
N ARG A 96 3.96 6.10 -19.03
CA ARG A 96 4.64 5.08 -18.22
C ARG A 96 5.71 5.68 -17.33
N SER A 97 6.55 6.57 -17.87
CA SER A 97 7.59 7.25 -17.09
C SER A 97 7.01 8.12 -15.98
N SER A 98 5.87 8.76 -16.19
CA SER A 98 5.17 9.56 -15.19
C SER A 98 4.63 8.68 -14.04
N GLN A 99 4.04 7.52 -14.38
CA GLN A 99 3.59 6.54 -13.39
C GLN A 99 4.77 5.93 -12.61
N GLU A 100 5.83 5.54 -13.31
CA GLU A 100 7.05 5.00 -12.70
C GLU A 100 7.72 6.01 -11.74
N LYS A 101 7.59 7.30 -12.03
CA LYS A 101 8.11 8.38 -11.19
C LYS A 101 7.13 8.86 -10.12
N GLY A 102 5.94 8.30 -10.03
CA GLY A 102 4.93 8.69 -9.05
C GLY A 102 4.46 10.14 -9.15
N LEU A 103 4.48 10.72 -10.35
CA LEU A 103 4.15 12.14 -10.56
C LEU A 103 2.66 12.38 -10.83
N ASP A 104 1.93 11.34 -11.22
CA ASP A 104 0.53 11.46 -11.59
C ASP A 104 -0.39 11.50 -10.36
N PRO A 105 -1.37 12.41 -10.35
CA PRO A 105 -2.34 12.46 -9.27
C PRO A 105 -3.24 11.22 -9.28
N VAL A 106 -3.46 10.68 -8.11
CA VAL A 106 -4.33 9.52 -7.89
C VAL A 106 -5.79 9.97 -7.88
N LYS A 107 -6.65 9.24 -8.60
CA LYS A 107 -8.11 9.48 -8.65
C LYS A 107 -8.84 8.29 -8.02
N LYS A 108 -8.76 8.15 -6.71
CA LYS A 108 -9.38 7.06 -5.95
C LYS A 108 -10.20 7.60 -4.79
N GLN A 109 -11.16 6.81 -4.33
CA GLN A 109 -11.98 7.08 -3.14
C GLN A 109 -12.00 5.87 -2.24
N GLY A 110 -12.06 6.07 -0.93
CA GLY A 110 -12.08 5.00 0.05
C GLY A 110 -10.82 4.11 0.05
N HIS A 111 -9.71 4.62 -0.47
CA HIS A 111 -8.44 3.91 -0.53
C HIS A 111 -7.64 4.07 0.76
N ILE A 112 -6.58 3.29 0.87
CA ILE A 112 -5.66 3.31 2.00
C ILE A 112 -4.37 4.00 1.56
N LEU A 113 -3.90 4.94 2.37
CA LEU A 113 -2.59 5.58 2.21
C LEU A 113 -1.54 4.83 3.05
N VAL A 114 -0.34 4.68 2.50
CA VAL A 114 0.82 4.15 3.21
C VAL A 114 1.96 5.14 3.03
N CYS A 115 2.22 5.93 4.07
CA CYS A 115 3.20 7.01 4.08
C CYS A 115 4.47 6.57 4.82
N SER A 116 5.60 6.42 4.12
CA SER A 116 6.85 6.00 4.74
C SER A 116 8.10 6.32 3.91
N ASP A 117 9.24 6.41 4.58
CA ASP A 117 10.58 6.41 3.98
C ASP A 117 11.26 5.04 4.02
N ASP A 118 10.57 4.00 4.53
CA ASP A 118 11.09 2.65 4.68
C ASP A 118 10.37 1.64 3.77
N PRO A 119 10.99 1.22 2.65
CA PRO A 119 10.41 0.23 1.74
C PRO A 119 10.15 -1.13 2.40
N ALA A 120 10.99 -1.55 3.36
CA ALA A 120 10.81 -2.83 4.04
C ALA A 120 9.56 -2.83 4.92
N TRP A 121 9.29 -1.70 5.58
CA TRP A 121 8.06 -1.52 6.35
C TRP A 121 6.83 -1.48 5.44
N MET A 122 6.89 -0.73 4.33
CA MET A 122 5.81 -0.71 3.34
C MET A 122 5.47 -2.12 2.84
N SER A 123 6.48 -2.90 2.44
CA SER A 123 6.29 -4.28 1.97
C SER A 123 5.57 -5.16 3.01
N LYS A 124 5.91 -5.01 4.30
CA LYS A 124 5.24 -5.73 5.39
C LYS A 124 3.76 -5.35 5.52
N ILE A 125 3.44 -4.05 5.44
CA ILE A 125 2.05 -3.58 5.48
C ILE A 125 1.25 -4.14 4.30
N LEU A 126 1.82 -4.14 3.09
CA LEU A 126 1.16 -4.70 1.92
C LEU A 126 0.96 -6.21 2.05
N GLY A 127 1.94 -6.93 2.56
CA GLY A 127 1.87 -8.37 2.81
C GLY A 127 0.73 -8.77 3.74
N GLN A 128 0.43 -7.93 4.74
CA GLN A 128 -0.70 -8.14 5.64
C GLN A 128 -2.06 -7.75 5.02
N ASN A 129 -2.06 -6.97 3.95
CA ASN A 129 -3.25 -6.43 3.29
C ASN A 129 -3.39 -6.91 1.84
N GLN A 130 -3.01 -8.14 1.53
CA GLN A 130 -2.97 -8.68 0.16
C GLN A 130 -4.29 -8.54 -0.61
N GLN A 131 -5.44 -8.68 0.07
CA GLN A 131 -6.73 -8.48 -0.56
C GLN A 131 -6.89 -7.05 -1.08
N LEU A 132 -6.55 -6.04 -0.27
CA LEU A 132 -6.63 -4.62 -0.64
C LEU A 132 -5.62 -4.26 -1.74
N VAL A 133 -4.46 -4.93 -1.77
CA VAL A 133 -3.50 -4.81 -2.87
C VAL A 133 -4.12 -5.32 -4.17
N ARG A 134 -4.73 -6.51 -4.17
CA ARG A 134 -5.41 -7.09 -5.35
C ARG A 134 -6.58 -6.21 -5.84
N GLU A 135 -7.31 -5.59 -4.92
CA GLU A 135 -8.38 -4.65 -5.22
C GLU A 135 -7.85 -3.26 -5.65
N ARG A 136 -6.53 -3.08 -5.70
CA ARG A 136 -5.85 -1.81 -6.02
C ARG A 136 -6.31 -0.63 -5.16
N LYS A 137 -6.66 -0.89 -3.91
CA LYS A 137 -7.15 0.12 -2.94
C LYS A 137 -6.04 0.77 -2.13
N ILE A 138 -4.77 0.48 -2.40
CA ILE A 138 -3.62 1.06 -1.69
C ILE A 138 -2.91 2.08 -2.57
N VAL A 139 -2.44 3.15 -1.93
CA VAL A 139 -1.59 4.20 -2.52
C VAL A 139 -0.41 4.44 -1.60
N LEU A 140 0.79 4.28 -2.11
CA LEU A 140 2.02 4.57 -1.39
C LEU A 140 2.40 6.04 -1.53
N ILE A 141 2.93 6.65 -0.49
CA ILE A 141 3.54 7.98 -0.53
C ILE A 141 4.95 7.86 0.05
N SER A 142 5.94 8.25 -0.74
CA SER A 142 7.36 8.17 -0.34
C SER A 142 8.17 9.32 -0.90
N PRO A 143 9.16 9.85 -0.15
CA PRO A 143 10.08 10.86 -0.64
C PRO A 143 11.08 10.31 -1.69
N SER A 144 10.97 9.05 -2.06
CA SER A 144 11.83 8.41 -3.06
C SER A 144 11.63 9.04 -4.45
N THR A 145 12.67 8.99 -5.29
CA THR A 145 12.60 9.39 -6.72
C THR A 145 12.19 8.27 -7.65
N GLN A 146 12.14 7.03 -7.13
CA GLN A 146 11.73 5.83 -7.85
C GLN A 146 10.72 5.08 -7.00
N HIS A 147 9.94 4.19 -7.63
CA HIS A 147 8.95 3.39 -6.90
C HIS A 147 9.61 2.67 -5.72
N PRO A 148 9.15 2.86 -4.48
CA PRO A 148 9.83 2.35 -3.28
C PRO A 148 9.91 0.82 -3.24
N LEU A 149 9.01 0.13 -3.95
CA LEU A 149 8.93 -1.34 -3.99
C LEU A 149 9.22 -1.90 -5.39
N LEU A 150 10.05 -1.21 -6.21
CA LEU A 150 10.34 -1.58 -7.59
C LEU A 150 10.86 -3.02 -7.75
N THR A 151 11.62 -3.52 -6.78
CA THR A 151 12.24 -4.86 -6.80
C THR A 151 11.40 -5.95 -6.13
N THR A 152 10.17 -5.64 -5.72
CA THR A 152 9.27 -6.57 -5.03
C THR A 152 8.08 -6.96 -5.91
N GLU A 153 7.26 -7.88 -5.44
CA GLU A 153 5.98 -8.26 -6.07
C GLU A 153 4.93 -7.12 -6.06
N TYR A 154 5.20 -6.02 -5.36
CA TYR A 154 4.32 -4.85 -5.21
C TYR A 154 4.70 -3.67 -6.10
N ASN A 155 5.47 -3.89 -7.14
CA ASN A 155 5.96 -2.84 -8.05
C ASN A 155 4.87 -2.17 -8.90
N ASP A 156 3.67 -2.75 -8.97
CA ASP A 156 2.50 -2.23 -9.68
C ASP A 156 1.51 -1.48 -8.78
N VAL A 157 1.79 -1.39 -7.48
CA VAL A 157 0.97 -0.63 -6.54
C VAL A 157 1.10 0.85 -6.84
N ASN A 158 -0.04 1.56 -6.87
CA ASN A 158 0.00 3.00 -7.12
C ASN A 158 0.80 3.73 -6.05
N TRP A 159 1.62 4.67 -6.48
CA TRP A 159 2.42 5.48 -5.59
C TRP A 159 2.50 6.93 -6.03
N VAL A 160 2.81 7.80 -5.08
CA VAL A 160 3.03 9.23 -5.28
C VAL A 160 4.43 9.56 -4.74
N ALA A 161 5.26 10.12 -5.61
CA ALA A 161 6.57 10.63 -5.21
C ALA A 161 6.43 11.99 -4.56
N GLY A 162 7.00 12.14 -3.40
CA GLY A 162 7.05 13.43 -2.68
C GLY A 162 7.08 13.26 -1.17
N ASP A 163 7.33 14.36 -0.50
CA ASP A 163 7.32 14.42 0.95
C ASP A 163 5.86 14.50 1.46
N PRO A 164 5.38 13.53 2.24
CA PRO A 164 4.02 13.55 2.76
C PRO A 164 3.78 14.61 3.86
N GLN A 165 4.82 15.32 4.29
CA GLN A 165 4.67 16.52 5.11
C GLN A 165 4.15 17.72 4.29
N GLN A 166 4.19 17.63 2.95
CA GLN A 166 3.71 18.67 2.05
C GLN A 166 2.26 18.39 1.63
N VAL A 167 1.40 19.37 1.84
CA VAL A 167 -0.03 19.32 1.49
C VAL A 167 -0.25 19.00 0.01
N GLU A 168 0.60 19.49 -0.89
CA GLU A 168 0.51 19.22 -2.33
C GLU A 168 0.69 17.73 -2.65
N THR A 169 1.63 17.04 -1.97
CA THR A 169 1.84 15.59 -2.12
C THR A 169 0.62 14.80 -1.65
N LEU A 170 0.03 15.21 -0.52
CA LEU A 170 -1.18 14.59 0.01
C LEU A 170 -2.40 14.80 -0.90
N HIS A 171 -2.52 15.97 -1.52
CA HIS A 171 -3.56 16.22 -2.54
C HIS A 171 -3.37 15.35 -3.78
N LYS A 172 -2.13 15.16 -4.26
CA LYS A 172 -1.84 14.25 -5.38
C LYS A 172 -2.22 12.80 -5.05
N ALA A 173 -2.09 12.41 -3.80
CA ALA A 173 -2.49 11.09 -3.30
C ALA A 173 -3.98 10.98 -2.98
N ALA A 174 -4.78 12.01 -3.22
CA ALA A 174 -6.21 12.10 -2.89
C ALA A 174 -6.51 11.83 -1.40
N ALA A 175 -5.69 12.37 -0.49
CA ALA A 175 -5.80 12.11 0.95
C ALA A 175 -7.17 12.48 1.53
N THR A 176 -7.84 13.54 1.00
CA THR A 176 -9.18 13.96 1.43
C THR A 176 -10.30 12.95 1.16
N SER A 177 -10.05 11.97 0.30
CA SER A 177 -11.01 10.92 -0.05
C SER A 177 -10.53 9.51 0.34
N ALA A 178 -9.42 9.42 1.07
CA ALA A 178 -8.92 8.17 1.63
C ALA A 178 -9.73 7.77 2.87
N HIS A 179 -9.75 6.48 3.19
CA HIS A 179 -10.43 5.93 4.36
C HIS A 179 -9.47 5.76 5.54
N THR A 180 -8.25 5.31 5.27
CA THR A 180 -7.26 4.99 6.31
C THR A 180 -5.87 5.41 5.85
N ALA A 181 -5.03 5.88 6.78
CA ALA A 181 -3.62 6.13 6.52
C ALA A 181 -2.73 5.39 7.52
N TYR A 182 -1.77 4.64 7.00
CA TYR A 182 -0.66 4.06 7.76
C TYR A 182 0.55 4.98 7.62
N VAL A 183 1.11 5.42 8.73
CA VAL A 183 2.22 6.38 8.77
C VAL A 183 3.39 5.83 9.58
N TYR A 184 4.55 5.74 8.94
CA TYR A 184 5.80 5.42 9.61
C TYR A 184 6.99 6.08 8.95
N PHE A 185 7.81 6.73 9.75
CA PHE A 185 9.10 7.28 9.36
C PHE A 185 10.15 6.91 10.39
N LYS A 186 11.38 6.69 9.94
CA LYS A 186 12.52 6.47 10.84
C LYS A 186 12.68 7.62 11.84
N ASN A 187 12.40 8.84 11.38
CA ASN A 187 12.30 10.02 12.23
C ASN A 187 10.84 10.26 12.63
N SER A 188 10.49 10.02 13.89
CA SER A 188 9.12 10.17 14.41
C SER A 188 8.54 11.58 14.28
N ASN A 189 9.37 12.63 14.20
CA ASN A 189 8.90 14.00 13.93
C ASN A 189 8.28 14.12 12.53
N GLN A 190 8.85 13.45 11.53
CA GLN A 190 8.27 13.43 10.17
C GLN A 190 6.91 12.73 10.17
N GLY A 191 6.79 11.62 10.89
CA GLY A 191 5.53 10.93 11.08
C GLY A 191 4.49 11.81 11.75
N LEU A 192 4.87 12.53 12.81
CA LEU A 192 3.98 13.44 13.53
C LEU A 192 3.47 14.57 12.63
N ILE A 193 4.35 15.22 11.86
CA ILE A 193 3.96 16.29 10.93
C ILE A 193 3.05 15.72 9.83
N THR A 194 3.35 14.53 9.31
CA THR A 194 2.51 13.88 8.29
C THR A 194 1.10 13.61 8.83
N VAL A 195 0.96 13.10 10.05
CA VAL A 195 -0.35 12.88 10.68
C VAL A 195 -1.08 14.21 10.88
N LEU A 196 -0.41 15.23 11.39
CA LEU A 196 -1.01 16.57 11.56
C LEU A 196 -1.58 17.11 10.24
N GLN A 197 -0.85 16.95 9.13
CA GLN A 197 -1.32 17.38 7.80
C GLN A 197 -2.51 16.55 7.32
N LEU A 198 -2.47 15.22 7.52
CA LEU A 198 -3.56 14.32 7.15
C LEU A 198 -4.84 14.66 7.93
N GLU A 199 -4.77 14.83 9.24
CA GLU A 199 -5.90 15.20 10.10
C GLU A 199 -6.48 16.57 9.72
N THR A 200 -5.60 17.53 9.44
CA THR A 200 -6.01 18.88 9.01
C THR A 200 -6.76 18.84 7.67
N LEU A 201 -6.27 18.04 6.72
CA LEU A 201 -6.87 17.93 5.39
C LEU A 201 -8.18 17.14 5.39
N SER A 202 -8.25 16.05 6.15
CA SER A 202 -9.43 15.17 6.23
C SER A 202 -10.49 15.67 7.19
N LYS A 203 -10.17 16.70 8.00
CA LYS A 203 -11.04 17.21 9.07
C LYS A 203 -11.44 16.13 10.09
N GLY A 204 -10.57 15.15 10.32
CA GLY A 204 -10.81 14.04 11.23
C GLY A 204 -11.69 12.92 10.68
N GLU A 205 -11.96 12.88 9.36
CA GLU A 205 -12.71 11.79 8.74
C GLU A 205 -11.84 10.60 8.34
N LEU A 206 -10.52 10.78 8.31
CA LEU A 206 -9.52 9.76 7.95
C LEU A 206 -9.06 9.01 9.19
N ILE A 207 -9.11 7.69 9.19
CA ILE A 207 -8.55 6.89 10.27
C ILE A 207 -7.03 6.86 10.12
N THR A 208 -6.31 7.41 11.11
CA THR A 208 -4.85 7.48 11.11
C THR A 208 -4.22 6.48 12.07
N LEU A 209 -3.32 5.65 11.53
CA LEU A 209 -2.53 4.69 12.29
C LEU A 209 -1.04 5.03 12.12
N ALA A 210 -0.40 5.48 13.19
CA ALA A 210 0.99 5.87 13.16
C ALA A 210 1.87 4.92 13.98
N GLN A 211 3.03 4.56 13.42
CA GLN A 211 4.09 3.91 14.16
C GLN A 211 5.19 4.94 14.46
N TYR A 212 5.65 4.97 15.70
CA TYR A 212 6.73 5.86 16.15
C TYR A 212 7.80 5.12 16.95
N VAL A 213 8.95 5.76 17.11
CA VAL A 213 10.07 5.27 17.92
C VAL A 213 10.43 6.34 18.94
N GLY A 214 10.58 5.96 20.21
CA GLY A 214 10.87 6.87 21.31
C GLY A 214 9.78 6.87 22.38
N SER A 215 10.11 7.35 23.59
CA SER A 215 9.19 7.23 24.76
C SER A 215 8.15 8.35 24.82
N ASP A 216 8.40 9.49 24.19
CA ASP A 216 7.65 10.73 24.47
C ASP A 216 6.65 11.10 23.38
N PHE A 217 6.65 10.39 22.26
CA PHE A 217 5.82 10.71 21.09
C PHE A 217 4.33 10.35 21.25
N ARG A 218 3.97 9.42 22.11
CA ARG A 218 2.59 8.96 22.25
C ARG A 218 1.61 10.11 22.50
N LYS A 219 1.97 11.02 23.42
CA LYS A 219 1.14 12.17 23.74
C LYS A 219 1.03 13.13 22.55
N PHE A 220 2.13 13.40 21.85
CA PHE A 220 2.12 14.30 20.70
C PHE A 220 1.24 13.77 19.55
N PHE A 221 1.28 12.46 19.27
CA PHE A 221 0.38 11.86 18.29
C PHE A 221 -1.08 11.95 18.70
N ALA A 222 -1.40 11.78 19.97
CA ALA A 222 -2.76 11.97 20.47
C ALA A 222 -3.20 13.45 20.37
N ASP A 223 -2.31 14.38 20.72
CA ASP A 223 -2.60 15.83 20.68
C ASP A 223 -2.86 16.34 19.24
N VAL A 224 -2.31 15.70 18.21
CA VAL A 224 -2.58 16.03 16.79
C VAL A 224 -3.77 15.29 16.20
N GLY A 225 -4.48 14.46 16.99
CA GLY A 225 -5.68 13.77 16.55
C GLY A 225 -5.48 12.38 15.96
N CYS A 226 -4.28 11.78 16.09
CA CYS A 226 -4.02 10.43 15.60
C CYS A 226 -4.89 9.39 16.33
N ASP A 227 -5.67 8.59 15.59
CA ASP A 227 -6.55 7.58 16.18
C ASP A 227 -5.76 6.48 16.90
N HIS A 228 -4.70 5.99 16.26
CA HIS A 228 -3.89 4.91 16.80
C HIS A 228 -2.40 5.17 16.61
N ALA A 229 -1.69 5.44 17.72
CA ALA A 229 -0.24 5.62 17.73
C ALA A 229 0.45 4.46 18.45
N LEU A 230 1.31 3.73 17.76
CA LEU A 230 1.95 2.51 18.26
C LEU A 230 3.47 2.66 18.30
N ASN A 231 4.06 2.30 19.45
CA ASN A 231 5.50 2.10 19.53
C ASN A 231 5.79 0.58 19.57
N PRO A 232 6.47 0.02 18.57
CA PRO A 232 6.76 -1.41 18.52
C PRO A 232 7.47 -1.93 19.76
N TYR A 233 8.31 -1.13 20.39
CA TYR A 233 9.06 -1.54 21.58
C TYR A 233 8.15 -1.72 22.81
N ASP A 234 6.97 -1.09 22.85
CA ASP A 234 6.00 -1.27 23.92
C ASP A 234 5.41 -2.69 23.91
N LEU A 235 5.43 -3.35 22.76
CA LEU A 235 4.98 -4.72 22.59
C LEU A 235 6.15 -5.72 22.62
N TYR A 236 7.22 -5.45 21.88
CA TYR A 236 8.32 -6.41 21.70
C TYR A 236 9.11 -6.65 22.98
N VAL A 237 9.38 -5.59 23.76
CA VAL A 237 10.19 -5.72 24.96
C VAL A 237 9.47 -6.59 26.02
N PRO A 238 8.19 -6.32 26.37
CA PRO A 238 7.45 -7.22 27.26
C PRO A 238 7.36 -8.66 26.75
N MET A 239 7.16 -8.85 25.43
CA MET A 239 7.13 -10.19 24.82
C MET A 239 8.44 -10.93 24.98
N MET A 240 9.57 -10.26 24.74
CA MET A 240 10.89 -10.85 24.92
C MET A 240 11.13 -11.24 26.38
N LEU A 241 10.77 -10.37 27.31
CA LEU A 241 10.88 -10.67 28.75
C LEU A 241 9.95 -11.81 29.17
N GLN A 242 8.74 -11.87 28.60
CA GLN A 242 7.82 -12.96 28.88
C GLN A 242 8.35 -14.31 28.37
N ALA A 243 9.17 -14.32 27.30
CA ALA A 243 9.82 -15.54 26.82
C ALA A 243 10.71 -16.22 27.90
N PHE A 244 11.32 -15.44 28.79
CA PHE A 244 12.08 -15.97 29.91
C PHE A 244 11.21 -16.54 31.01
N ARG A 245 9.99 -16.01 31.21
CA ARG A 245 9.08 -16.41 32.27
C ARG A 245 8.14 -17.55 31.87
N SER A 246 7.83 -17.65 30.56
CA SER A 246 6.85 -18.60 30.04
C SER A 246 7.23 -18.97 28.62
N GLN A 247 7.64 -20.22 28.42
CA GLN A 247 8.10 -20.74 27.11
C GLN A 247 7.03 -20.62 26.01
N GLY A 248 5.74 -20.80 26.33
CA GLY A 248 4.63 -20.72 25.39
C GLY A 248 4.10 -19.30 25.12
N GLY A 249 4.40 -18.33 25.97
CA GLY A 249 3.79 -17.00 25.95
C GLY A 249 3.97 -16.25 24.64
N PRO A 250 5.21 -16.05 24.14
CA PRO A 250 5.46 -15.32 22.89
C PRO A 250 4.86 -16.02 21.66
N SER A 251 4.91 -17.35 21.63
CA SER A 251 4.33 -18.15 20.54
C SER A 251 2.82 -18.02 20.51
N TRP A 252 2.18 -18.03 21.68
CA TRP A 252 0.74 -17.81 21.81
C TRP A 252 0.34 -16.40 21.35
N ILE A 253 1.03 -15.34 21.81
CA ILE A 253 0.76 -13.96 21.37
C ILE A 253 0.94 -13.83 19.87
N ARG A 254 2.02 -14.41 19.30
CA ARG A 254 2.25 -14.42 17.85
C ARG A 254 1.11 -15.13 17.10
N GLY A 255 0.61 -16.24 17.60
CA GLY A 255 -0.52 -16.96 17.01
C GLY A 255 -1.83 -16.16 17.05
N VAL A 256 -2.05 -15.37 18.10
CA VAL A 256 -3.24 -14.50 18.23
C VAL A 256 -3.13 -13.24 17.36
N VAL A 257 -1.94 -12.63 17.27
CA VAL A 257 -1.73 -11.39 16.52
C VAL A 257 -1.53 -11.64 15.03
N HIS A 258 -0.85 -12.73 14.63
CA HIS A 258 -0.80 -13.17 13.26
C HIS A 258 -2.20 -13.66 12.86
N GLN A 259 -2.81 -13.01 11.88
CA GLN A 259 -4.03 -13.50 11.23
C GLN A 259 -3.74 -14.81 10.50
N SER A 260 -3.43 -15.88 11.25
CA SER A 260 -3.48 -17.23 10.72
C SER A 260 -4.95 -17.56 10.47
N GLN A 261 -5.24 -18.28 9.40
CA GLN A 261 -6.60 -18.72 9.09
C GLN A 261 -7.25 -19.55 10.23
N GLU A 262 -6.50 -19.82 11.29
CA GLU A 262 -6.90 -20.72 12.38
C GLU A 262 -7.48 -20.01 13.59
N HIS A 263 -7.05 -18.76 13.90
CA HIS A 263 -7.52 -18.03 15.07
C HIS A 263 -7.62 -16.53 14.75
N GLN A 264 -8.80 -15.96 14.93
CA GLN A 264 -9.03 -14.52 14.77
C GLN A 264 -9.50 -13.92 16.09
N LEU A 265 -8.85 -12.82 16.47
CA LEU A 265 -9.33 -11.99 17.56
C LEU A 265 -10.44 -11.09 17.06
N GLU A 266 -11.59 -11.14 17.69
CA GLU A 266 -12.76 -10.37 17.28
C GLU A 266 -13.37 -9.65 18.48
N THR A 267 -13.80 -8.42 18.27
CA THR A 267 -14.58 -7.65 19.23
C THR A 267 -16.02 -7.55 18.75
N LYS A 268 -16.98 -7.99 19.55
CA LYS A 268 -18.41 -8.00 19.23
C LYS A 268 -19.22 -7.33 20.33
N PRO A 269 -20.36 -6.69 19.99
CA PRO A 269 -21.32 -6.26 20.99
C PRO A 269 -21.82 -7.46 21.83
N LEU A 270 -22.01 -7.24 23.12
CA LEU A 270 -22.56 -8.28 24.00
C LEU A 270 -23.99 -8.68 23.54
N PRO A 271 -24.26 -9.98 23.32
CA PRO A 271 -25.60 -10.41 22.98
C PRO A 271 -26.59 -10.11 24.11
N VAL A 272 -27.76 -9.56 23.80
CA VAL A 272 -28.76 -9.05 24.76
C VAL A 272 -29.14 -10.11 25.82
N LYS A 273 -29.17 -11.39 25.46
CA LYS A 273 -29.49 -12.52 26.39
C LYS A 273 -28.49 -12.68 27.56
N PHE A 274 -27.32 -12.03 27.49
CA PHE A 274 -26.29 -12.09 28.52
C PHE A 274 -26.19 -10.80 29.36
N VAL A 275 -26.99 -9.80 29.06
CA VAL A 275 -27.06 -8.57 29.85
C VAL A 275 -27.58 -8.93 31.26
N GLY A 276 -26.86 -8.52 32.30
CA GLY A 276 -27.16 -8.84 33.71
C GLY A 276 -26.67 -10.22 34.15
N LYS A 277 -26.07 -11.02 33.29
CA LYS A 277 -25.41 -12.28 33.66
C LYS A 277 -23.95 -12.08 34.03
N THR A 278 -23.38 -13.09 34.71
CA THR A 278 -21.96 -13.06 35.07
C THR A 278 -21.05 -13.40 33.91
N TRP A 279 -19.78 -12.95 33.99
CA TRP A 279 -18.75 -13.27 33.02
C TRP A 279 -18.60 -14.77 32.78
N ILE A 280 -18.58 -15.55 33.88
CA ILE A 280 -18.38 -17.00 33.80
C ILE A 280 -19.54 -17.70 33.08
N GLU A 281 -20.79 -17.25 33.26
CA GLU A 281 -21.96 -17.77 32.53
C GLU A 281 -21.83 -17.54 31.03
N TYR A 282 -21.35 -16.33 30.64
CA TYR A 282 -21.09 -15.99 29.25
C TYR A 282 -19.99 -16.88 28.64
N VAL A 283 -18.85 -17.01 29.34
CA VAL A 283 -17.73 -17.84 28.89
C VAL A 283 -18.17 -19.28 28.64
N HIS A 284 -18.87 -19.89 29.62
CA HIS A 284 -19.34 -21.28 29.52
C HIS A 284 -20.34 -21.46 28.36
N ALA A 285 -21.28 -20.56 28.23
CA ALA A 285 -22.28 -20.62 27.17
C ALA A 285 -21.66 -20.47 25.78
N THR A 286 -20.75 -19.51 25.62
CA THR A 286 -20.09 -19.23 24.34
C THR A 286 -19.16 -20.38 23.96
N LYS A 287 -18.32 -20.86 24.87
CA LYS A 287 -17.42 -21.99 24.61
C LYS A 287 -18.18 -23.24 24.19
N ARG A 288 -19.32 -23.52 24.85
CA ARG A 288 -20.15 -24.71 24.61
C ARG A 288 -20.91 -24.62 23.27
N SER A 289 -21.40 -23.41 22.91
CA SER A 289 -22.26 -23.24 21.72
C SER A 289 -21.46 -23.00 20.43
N THR A 290 -20.34 -22.27 20.50
CA THR A 290 -19.59 -21.82 19.31
C THR A 290 -18.14 -22.30 19.28
N GLY A 291 -17.63 -22.84 20.39
CA GLY A 291 -16.20 -23.14 20.54
C GLY A 291 -15.31 -21.93 20.72
N HIS A 292 -15.82 -20.70 20.57
CA HIS A 292 -15.04 -19.46 20.76
C HIS A 292 -14.63 -19.30 22.21
N MET A 293 -13.47 -18.64 22.42
CA MET A 293 -12.94 -18.37 23.76
C MET A 293 -13.05 -16.86 24.06
N PRO A 294 -13.98 -16.44 24.92
CA PRO A 294 -14.02 -15.07 25.41
C PRO A 294 -12.77 -14.77 26.22
N LEU A 295 -12.10 -13.65 25.93
CA LEU A 295 -10.85 -13.22 26.57
C LEU A 295 -11.04 -12.02 27.48
N GLY A 296 -12.00 -11.15 27.19
CA GLY A 296 -12.24 -9.94 27.93
C GLY A 296 -13.41 -9.12 27.45
N ILE A 297 -13.59 -7.97 28.07
CA ILE A 297 -14.64 -7.00 27.74
C ILE A 297 -14.03 -5.63 27.51
N VAL A 298 -14.67 -4.85 26.64
CA VAL A 298 -14.41 -3.44 26.42
C VAL A 298 -15.56 -2.66 27.04
N MET A 299 -15.23 -1.71 27.89
CA MET A 299 -16.14 -0.79 28.58
C MET A 299 -15.68 0.63 28.28
N GLU A 300 -16.44 1.40 27.50
CA GLU A 300 -16.00 2.72 27.03
C GLU A 300 -14.60 2.68 26.40
N GLU A 301 -13.58 3.20 27.10
CA GLU A 301 -12.18 3.18 26.65
C GLU A 301 -11.30 2.17 27.39
N VAL A 302 -11.88 1.39 28.32
CA VAL A 302 -11.14 0.46 29.17
C VAL A 302 -11.32 -0.98 28.68
N VAL A 303 -10.20 -1.65 28.43
CA VAL A 303 -10.18 -3.09 28.14
C VAL A 303 -9.88 -3.86 29.43
N LEU A 304 -10.80 -4.71 29.84
CA LEU A 304 -10.62 -5.61 30.98
C LEU A 304 -10.42 -7.03 30.46
N ILE A 305 -9.18 -7.52 30.55
CA ILE A 305 -8.82 -8.88 30.15
C ILE A 305 -9.09 -9.83 31.32
N ASN A 306 -9.71 -10.96 31.05
CA ASN A 306 -10.08 -11.99 32.01
C ASN A 306 -10.80 -11.40 33.27
N PRO A 307 -11.98 -10.81 33.09
CA PRO A 307 -12.77 -10.28 34.19
C PRO A 307 -12.98 -11.34 35.28
N SER A 308 -13.25 -10.90 36.50
CA SER A 308 -13.62 -11.86 37.57
C SER A 308 -14.84 -12.68 37.18
N SER A 309 -14.94 -13.90 37.63
CA SER A 309 -16.05 -14.82 37.35
C SER A 309 -17.43 -14.20 37.63
N GLU A 310 -17.49 -13.37 38.67
CA GLU A 310 -18.71 -12.72 39.16
C GLU A 310 -18.98 -11.35 38.48
N HIS A 311 -18.11 -10.90 37.59
CA HIS A 311 -18.31 -9.62 36.89
C HIS A 311 -19.62 -9.63 36.10
N VAL A 312 -20.51 -8.69 36.42
CA VAL A 312 -21.83 -8.57 35.78
C VAL A 312 -21.74 -7.80 34.47
N LEU A 313 -22.17 -8.43 33.40
CA LEU A 313 -22.12 -7.88 32.05
C LEU A 313 -23.23 -6.83 31.83
N ARG A 314 -22.87 -5.70 31.22
CA ARG A 314 -23.76 -4.57 30.90
C ARG A 314 -24.06 -4.50 29.42
N ARG A 315 -25.12 -3.79 29.07
CA ARG A 315 -25.61 -3.67 27.68
C ARG A 315 -24.63 -2.95 26.73
N ASP A 316 -23.83 -2.06 27.26
CA ASP A 316 -22.80 -1.27 26.58
C ASP A 316 -21.47 -2.03 26.40
N ASN A 317 -21.33 -3.18 27.05
CA ASN A 317 -20.11 -3.95 26.91
C ASN A 317 -19.95 -4.55 25.52
N GLN A 318 -18.71 -4.52 25.00
CA GLN A 318 -18.29 -5.33 23.86
C GLN A 318 -17.42 -6.47 24.39
N VAL A 319 -17.47 -7.61 23.75
CA VAL A 319 -16.69 -8.78 24.16
C VAL A 319 -15.58 -9.05 23.16
N ILE A 320 -14.35 -9.20 23.69
CA ILE A 320 -13.20 -9.66 22.96
C ILE A 320 -13.16 -11.18 23.05
N GLN A 321 -13.16 -11.85 21.92
CA GLN A 321 -13.12 -13.31 21.85
C GLN A 321 -12.16 -13.82 20.78
N LEU A 322 -11.57 -14.98 21.05
CA LEU A 322 -10.79 -15.73 20.08
C LEU A 322 -11.74 -16.66 19.33
N GLN A 323 -11.85 -16.48 18.02
CA GLN A 323 -12.69 -17.37 17.21
C GLN A 323 -12.01 -18.74 17.07
N SER A 324 -12.80 -19.80 17.25
CA SER A 324 -12.43 -21.13 16.78
C SER A 324 -12.88 -21.26 15.33
N VAL A 325 -12.03 -21.68 14.43
CA VAL A 325 -12.42 -22.00 13.06
C VAL A 325 -13.38 -23.17 13.12
N ALA A 326 -14.66 -22.90 12.87
CA ALA A 326 -15.70 -23.91 12.83
C ALA A 326 -15.43 -24.89 11.68
N GLY A 327 -15.19 -26.15 11.99
CA GLY A 327 -15.09 -27.22 10.99
C GLY A 327 -14.09 -28.34 11.28
N ARG A 328 -13.11 -28.16 12.14
CA ARG A 328 -12.28 -29.26 12.59
C ARG A 328 -12.94 -29.96 13.77
N LYS A 329 -13.65 -31.05 13.48
CA LYS A 329 -13.98 -32.06 14.52
C LYS A 329 -12.66 -32.49 15.14
N GLY A 330 -12.59 -32.44 16.49
CA GLY A 330 -11.41 -32.87 17.22
C GLY A 330 -11.01 -34.30 16.89
N GLY A 331 -10.13 -34.45 15.92
CA GLY A 331 -9.63 -35.72 15.39
C GLY A 331 -8.46 -35.51 14.43
N ASP A 332 -8.39 -34.38 13.75
CA ASP A 332 -7.32 -34.07 12.79
C ASP A 332 -6.44 -32.89 13.27
N LEU A 333 -6.15 -32.85 14.53
CA LEU A 333 -4.99 -32.15 15.05
C LEU A 333 -3.78 -33.04 14.70
N GLU A 334 -3.40 -33.13 13.43
CA GLU A 334 -1.98 -33.19 13.16
C GLU A 334 -1.42 -31.96 13.85
N GLU A 335 -0.74 -32.22 14.96
CA GLU A 335 0.05 -31.28 15.70
C GLU A 335 1.04 -30.61 14.77
N HIS A 336 0.62 -29.57 14.04
CA HIS A 336 1.51 -28.49 13.72
C HIS A 336 1.68 -27.70 15.04
N GLY A 337 2.03 -28.47 16.07
CA GLY A 337 2.63 -27.92 17.26
C GLY A 337 3.80 -27.10 16.79
N ILE A 338 3.77 -25.78 16.99
CA ILE A 338 4.99 -25.00 17.02
C ILE A 338 5.88 -25.85 17.93
N GLU A 339 6.93 -26.47 17.36
CA GLU A 339 7.93 -27.18 18.13
C GLU A 339 8.39 -26.21 19.20
N VAL A 340 7.82 -26.31 20.35
CA VAL A 340 8.36 -25.72 21.57
C VAL A 340 9.61 -26.52 21.77
N LEU A 341 10.74 -26.01 21.28
CA LEU A 341 12.04 -26.55 21.58
C LEU A 341 12.04 -26.87 23.06
N GLY A 342 12.07 -28.17 23.36
CA GLY A 342 12.05 -28.65 24.72
C GLY A 342 13.24 -28.06 25.45
N MET A 343 12.98 -26.98 26.17
CA MET A 343 13.89 -26.42 27.12
C MET A 343 13.32 -26.87 28.46
N ASP A 344 13.89 -27.93 28.99
CA ASP A 344 13.76 -28.30 30.38
C ASP A 344 13.90 -27.05 31.26
N ASP A 345 13.16 -26.99 32.36
CA ASP A 345 13.11 -25.89 33.32
C ASP A 345 14.36 -25.01 33.33
N ILE A 346 14.36 -23.92 32.59
CA ILE A 346 15.41 -22.93 32.69
C ILE A 346 15.15 -22.18 33.99
N ARG A 347 15.70 -22.70 35.07
CA ARG A 347 16.02 -21.85 36.22
C ARG A 347 17.06 -20.87 35.70
N ILE A 348 16.74 -19.59 35.71
CA ILE A 348 17.69 -18.52 35.35
C ILE A 348 18.69 -18.44 36.53
N GLU A 349 19.63 -19.38 36.56
CA GLU A 349 20.87 -19.27 37.33
C GLU A 349 21.90 -18.70 36.38
N GLY A 350 21.93 -17.37 36.23
CA GLY A 350 22.87 -16.72 35.33
C GLY A 350 22.52 -15.27 35.04
N HIS A 351 23.42 -14.61 34.33
CA HIS A 351 23.27 -13.23 33.91
C HIS A 351 22.49 -13.11 32.62
N LEU A 352 21.57 -12.14 32.53
CA LEU A 352 20.91 -11.77 31.28
C LEU A 352 21.85 -10.87 30.47
N LEU A 353 22.35 -11.35 29.34
CA LEU A 353 23.15 -10.57 28.40
C LEU A 353 22.23 -9.85 27.43
N ILE A 354 22.21 -8.51 27.44
CA ILE A 354 21.50 -7.68 26.46
C ILE A 354 22.52 -7.16 25.46
N ASN A 355 22.48 -7.70 24.25
CA ASN A 355 23.32 -7.24 23.14
C ASN A 355 22.43 -6.60 22.06
N SER A 356 22.52 -5.28 21.91
CA SER A 356 21.80 -4.52 20.89
C SER A 356 22.55 -3.23 20.58
N ASP A 357 22.54 -2.82 19.34
CA ASP A 357 23.04 -1.52 18.86
C ASP A 357 22.01 -0.40 18.97
N ASN A 358 20.78 -0.73 19.40
CA ASN A 358 19.69 0.23 19.55
C ASN A 358 19.57 0.74 21.01
N PRO A 359 19.98 1.98 21.31
CA PRO A 359 19.96 2.53 22.66
C PRO A 359 18.54 2.70 23.22
N ILE A 360 17.52 2.89 22.37
CA ILE A 360 16.12 3.02 22.79
C ILE A 360 15.62 1.67 23.29
N PHE A 361 15.92 0.60 22.55
CA PHE A 361 15.59 -0.77 22.95
C PHE A 361 16.24 -1.14 24.29
N ILE A 362 17.55 -0.87 24.43
CA ILE A 362 18.29 -1.15 25.69
C ILE A 362 17.66 -0.40 26.86
N ARG A 363 17.39 0.91 26.72
CA ARG A 363 16.75 1.70 27.79
C ARG A 363 15.39 1.17 28.18
N ARG A 364 14.57 0.76 27.21
CA ARG A 364 13.25 0.19 27.47
C ARG A 364 13.37 -1.14 28.21
N MET A 365 14.24 -2.01 27.73
CA MET A 365 14.52 -3.31 28.33
C MET A 365 14.97 -3.15 29.81
N LEU A 366 15.93 -2.27 30.07
CA LEU A 366 16.40 -1.98 31.42
C LEU A 366 15.31 -1.41 32.34
N ARG A 367 14.44 -0.54 31.81
CA ARG A 367 13.31 0.03 32.54
C ARG A 367 12.30 -1.05 32.95
N GLU A 368 11.97 -1.96 32.05
CA GLU A 368 11.04 -3.05 32.36
C GLU A 368 11.64 -4.09 33.30
N LEU A 369 12.93 -4.39 33.16
CA LEU A 369 13.66 -5.29 34.08
C LEU A 369 13.80 -4.69 35.47
N SER A 370 14.03 -3.37 35.61
CA SER A 370 14.11 -2.69 36.89
C SER A 370 12.80 -2.66 37.70
N ARG A 371 11.67 -2.92 37.03
CA ARG A 371 10.35 -3.06 37.69
C ARG A 371 10.07 -4.47 38.20
N GLY A 372 10.90 -5.44 37.87
CA GLY A 372 10.78 -6.84 38.27
C GLY A 372 11.93 -7.30 39.16
N GLU A 373 11.83 -8.52 39.72
CA GLU A 373 12.80 -9.13 40.61
C GLU A 373 14.17 -9.51 39.98
N LEU A 374 14.34 -9.23 38.66
CA LEU A 374 15.53 -9.63 37.89
C LEU A 374 16.63 -8.54 37.88
N GLY A 375 16.49 -7.47 38.66
CA GLY A 375 17.36 -6.29 38.56
C GLY A 375 18.85 -6.51 38.88
N ASP A 376 19.20 -7.58 39.59
CA ASP A 376 20.57 -7.84 40.05
C ASP A 376 21.41 -8.72 39.09
N HIS A 377 20.81 -9.23 38.02
CA HIS A 377 21.44 -10.18 37.10
C HIS A 377 21.59 -9.66 35.66
N ILE A 378 21.64 -8.32 35.47
CA ILE A 378 21.68 -7.73 34.12
C ILE A 378 23.11 -7.34 33.77
N VAL A 379 23.62 -7.86 32.63
CA VAL A 379 24.89 -7.46 32.04
C VAL A 379 24.64 -6.79 30.69
N VAL A 380 25.07 -5.52 30.56
CA VAL A 380 25.02 -4.77 29.30
C VAL A 380 26.44 -4.58 28.79
N PRO A 381 26.79 -5.02 27.59
CA PRO A 381 28.12 -4.74 27.02
C PRO A 381 28.35 -3.24 26.89
N VAL A 382 29.51 -2.75 27.36
CA VAL A 382 29.84 -1.32 27.46
C VAL A 382 30.34 -0.72 26.14
N SER A 383 29.81 -1.09 25.01
CA SER A 383 30.19 -0.45 23.73
C SER A 383 29.54 0.94 23.50
N TYR A 384 28.70 1.42 24.43
CA TYR A 384 28.02 2.71 24.31
C TYR A 384 28.45 3.68 25.42
N THR A 385 29.35 4.60 25.10
CA THR A 385 29.93 5.61 26.00
C THR A 385 28.98 6.75 26.41
N HIS A 386 27.70 6.72 26.06
CA HIS A 386 26.74 7.82 26.30
C HIS A 386 25.46 7.45 27.07
N LEU A 387 25.37 6.25 27.66
CA LEU A 387 24.27 5.89 28.54
C LEU A 387 24.61 6.22 30.01
N THR A 388 24.21 7.40 30.48
CA THR A 388 24.14 7.67 31.91
C THR A 388 23.03 6.83 32.53
N LEU A 389 23.40 5.71 33.14
CA LEU A 389 22.50 4.93 33.96
C LEU A 389 22.34 5.62 35.33
N PRO A 390 21.12 5.64 35.91
CA PRO A 390 20.97 6.02 37.30
C PRO A 390 21.79 5.04 38.13
N THR A 391 22.66 5.60 38.97
CA THR A 391 23.68 4.92 39.79
C THR A 391 23.07 3.93 40.81
N LYS A 392 22.77 2.71 40.37
CA LYS A 392 22.91 1.54 41.19
C LYS A 392 23.89 0.61 40.49
N ARG A 393 24.97 0.26 41.18
CA ARG A 393 26.07 -0.58 40.71
C ARG A 393 25.49 -1.79 39.99
N ILE A 394 25.74 -1.84 38.64
CA ILE A 394 25.62 -3.02 37.82
C ILE A 394 27.04 -3.60 37.81
N VAL A 395 27.22 -4.75 38.37
CA VAL A 395 28.48 -5.52 38.30
C VAL A 395 28.47 -6.37 37.06
#